data_3e2b8522b714b6e3f3526638328b55f4
#
_entry.id   3e2b8522b714b6e3f3526638328b55f4
#
_cell.length_a   1.000
_cell.length_b   1.000
_cell.length_c   1.000
_cell.angle_alpha   90.00
_cell.angle_beta   90.00
_cell.angle_gamma   90.00
#
_symmetry.space_group_name_H-M   'P 1'
#
loop_
_entity.id
_entity.type
_entity.pdbx_description
1 polymer ?
#
loop_
_entity_poly.entity_id
_entity_poly.type
_entity_poly.pdbx_seq_one_letter_code
_entity_poly.pdbx_strand_id
1 'polypeptide(L)' 'DIEDEIEKNLLNNAISRLNPRERKIVELRYGLTNEDGEEMTQKEVADLLGISQSYISRLEKKIMKRLRKEIVRFE' A
#
# COMPACT_ATOMS: atom_id res chain seq x y z
N ASP A 1 17.02 -3.99 -11.13
CA ASP A 1 17.90 -3.35 -10.16
C ASP A 1 17.69 -3.95 -8.77
N ILE A 2 18.78 -4.23 -8.08
CA ILE A 2 18.75 -4.88 -6.75
C ILE A 2 18.01 -4.01 -5.73
N GLU A 3 18.21 -2.70 -5.76
CA GLU A 3 17.53 -1.78 -4.85
C GLU A 3 16.02 -1.79 -5.04
N ASP A 4 15.56 -1.83 -6.29
CA ASP A 4 14.13 -1.90 -6.60
C ASP A 4 13.53 -3.22 -6.12
N GLU A 5 14.24 -4.32 -6.25
CA GLU A 5 13.79 -5.63 -5.77
C GLU A 5 13.69 -5.66 -4.25
N ILE A 6 14.65 -5.07 -3.54
CA ILE A 6 14.63 -4.98 -2.08
C ILE A 6 13.42 -4.14 -1.62
N GLU A 7 13.17 -3.00 -2.26
CA GLU A 7 12.02 -2.15 -1.94
C GLU A 7 10.70 -2.88 -2.17
N LYS A 8 10.58 -3.61 -3.28
CA LYS A 8 9.39 -4.41 -3.56
C LYS A 8 9.17 -5.51 -2.53
N ASN A 9 10.24 -6.18 -2.12
CA ASN A 9 10.15 -7.23 -1.11
C ASN A 9 9.75 -6.67 0.26
N LEU A 10 10.30 -5.52 0.65
CA LEU A 10 9.93 -4.85 1.90
C LEU A 10 8.46 -4.41 1.87
N LEU A 11 8.01 -3.87 0.75
CA LEU A 11 6.63 -3.47 0.58
C LEU A 11 5.69 -4.68 0.65
N ASN A 12 6.02 -5.76 -0.04
CA ASN A 12 5.22 -6.98 -0.02
C ASN A 12 5.15 -7.59 1.38
N ASN A 13 6.25 -7.59 2.13
CA ASN A 13 6.26 -8.07 3.51
C ASN A 13 5.37 -7.23 4.41
N ALA A 14 5.45 -5.91 4.29
CA ALA A 14 4.61 -5.00 5.06
C ALA A 14 3.13 -5.18 4.73
N ILE A 15 2.81 -5.35 3.45
CA ILE A 15 1.44 -5.56 2.98
C ILE A 15 0.89 -6.90 3.48
N SER A 16 1.72 -7.94 3.53
CA SER A 16 1.28 -9.26 3.99
C SER A 16 0.84 -9.28 5.45
N ARG A 17 1.29 -8.31 6.25
CA ARG A 17 0.92 -8.16 7.66
C ARG A 17 -0.37 -7.39 7.87
N LEU A 18 -0.90 -6.77 6.82
CA LEU A 18 -2.15 -6.03 6.88
C LEU A 18 -3.33 -6.99 6.87
N ASN A 19 -4.48 -6.53 7.43
CA ASN A 19 -5.70 -7.33 7.30
C ASN A 19 -6.17 -7.31 5.82
N PRO A 20 -7.06 -8.23 5.42
CA PRO A 20 -7.48 -8.33 4.02
C PRO A 20 -8.04 -7.03 3.45
N ARG A 21 -8.77 -6.26 4.25
CA ARG A 21 -9.36 -4.99 3.82
C ARG A 21 -8.30 -3.92 3.56
N GLU A 22 -7.36 -3.77 4.48
CA GLU A 22 -6.24 -2.83 4.34
C GLU A 22 -5.36 -3.21 3.16
N ARG A 23 -5.09 -4.49 3.02
CA ARG A 23 -4.32 -5.02 1.90
C ARG A 23 -4.96 -4.69 0.56
N LYS A 24 -6.28 -4.86 0.45
CA LYS A 24 -7.02 -4.55 -0.77
C LYS A 24 -6.87 -3.07 -1.16
N ILE A 25 -6.99 -2.18 -0.18
CA ILE A 25 -6.84 -0.74 -0.40
C ILE A 25 -5.45 -0.40 -0.94
N VAL A 26 -4.41 -0.94 -0.33
CA VAL A 26 -3.03 -0.70 -0.75
C VAL A 26 -2.78 -1.26 -2.14
N GLU A 27 -3.25 -2.46 -2.42
CA GLU A 27 -3.07 -3.09 -3.73
C GLU A 27 -3.70 -2.25 -4.85
N LEU A 28 -4.89 -1.70 -4.61
CA LEU A 28 -5.56 -0.84 -5.59
C LEU A 28 -4.86 0.50 -5.76
N ARG A 29 -4.40 1.09 -4.64
CA ARG A 29 -3.74 2.40 -4.68
C ARG A 29 -2.41 2.36 -5.42
N TYR A 30 -1.65 1.29 -5.27
CA TYR A 30 -0.32 1.18 -5.88
C TYR A 30 -0.29 0.30 -7.12
N GLY A 31 -1.45 -0.18 -7.58
CA GLY A 31 -1.54 -0.99 -8.80
C GLY A 31 -0.83 -2.32 -8.72
N LEU A 32 -0.73 -2.91 -7.54
CA LEU A 32 0.05 -4.14 -7.33
C LEU A 32 -0.59 -5.38 -7.94
N THR A 33 -1.92 -5.37 -8.11
CA THR A 33 -2.67 -6.50 -8.64
C THR A 33 -3.06 -6.36 -10.11
N ASN A 34 -2.83 -5.18 -10.69
CA ASN A 34 -3.15 -4.92 -12.09
C ASN A 34 -1.95 -5.28 -12.98
N GLU A 35 -2.21 -5.95 -14.09
CA GLU A 35 -1.17 -6.34 -15.03
C GLU A 35 -0.43 -5.14 -15.62
N ASP A 36 -1.14 -4.05 -15.85
CA ASP A 36 -0.58 -2.81 -16.37
C ASP A 36 -0.02 -1.89 -15.30
N GLY A 37 -0.12 -2.27 -14.02
CA GLY A 37 0.40 -1.50 -12.89
C GLY A 37 -0.31 -0.18 -12.67
N GLU A 38 -1.55 -0.05 -13.17
CA GLU A 38 -2.30 1.19 -13.08
C GLU A 38 -2.72 1.50 -11.64
N GLU A 39 -2.33 2.70 -11.17
CA GLU A 39 -2.65 3.17 -9.83
C GLU A 39 -4.01 3.86 -9.79
N MET A 40 -4.76 3.66 -8.71
CA MET A 40 -6.02 4.34 -8.47
C MET A 40 -5.83 5.48 -7.47
N THR A 41 -6.60 6.55 -7.65
CA THR A 41 -6.61 7.65 -6.67
C THR A 41 -7.35 7.23 -5.40
N GLN A 42 -7.12 7.95 -4.30
CA GLN A 42 -7.85 7.70 -3.06
C GLN A 42 -9.35 7.79 -3.25
N LYS A 43 -9.80 8.76 -4.05
CA LYS A 43 -11.22 8.95 -4.34
C LYS A 43 -11.80 7.77 -5.11
N GLU A 44 -11.07 7.28 -6.11
CA GLU A 44 -11.51 6.14 -6.90
C GLU A 44 -11.64 4.88 -6.05
N VAL A 45 -10.66 4.63 -5.17
CA VAL A 45 -10.72 3.49 -4.26
C VAL A 45 -11.88 3.64 -3.28
N ALA A 46 -12.08 4.83 -2.73
CA ALA A 46 -13.19 5.11 -1.83
C ALA A 46 -14.54 4.83 -2.49
N ASP A 47 -14.72 5.30 -3.72
CA ASP A 47 -15.95 5.10 -4.49
C ASP A 47 -16.17 3.61 -4.79
N LEU A 48 -15.11 2.91 -5.19
CA LEU A 48 -15.18 1.49 -5.53
C LEU A 48 -15.59 0.64 -4.33
N LEU A 49 -15.00 0.91 -3.16
CA LEU A 49 -15.21 0.10 -1.95
C LEU A 49 -16.36 0.61 -1.08
N GLY A 50 -16.92 1.77 -1.40
CA GLY A 50 -18.00 2.36 -0.63
C GLY A 50 -17.58 2.83 0.76
N ILE A 51 -16.35 3.31 0.90
CA ILE A 51 -15.81 3.83 2.16
C ILE A 51 -15.39 5.30 1.99
N SER A 52 -15.07 5.97 3.11
CA SER A 52 -14.69 7.38 3.05
C SER A 52 -13.24 7.55 2.58
N GLN A 53 -12.98 8.61 1.84
CA GLN A 53 -11.63 8.96 1.41
C GLN A 53 -10.77 9.32 2.63
N SER A 54 -11.35 9.92 3.66
CA SER A 54 -10.64 10.24 4.91
C SER A 54 -10.09 9.00 5.59
N TYR A 55 -10.84 7.90 5.56
CA TYR A 55 -10.40 6.61 6.09
C TYR A 55 -9.17 6.11 5.32
N ILE A 56 -9.22 6.16 4.00
CA ILE A 56 -8.11 5.73 3.15
C ILE A 56 -6.86 6.58 3.42
N SER A 57 -7.02 7.88 3.55
CA SER A 57 -5.91 8.80 3.83
C SER A 57 -5.24 8.47 5.16
N ARG A 58 -6.04 8.22 6.21
CA ARG A 58 -5.50 7.84 7.52
C ARG A 58 -4.80 6.48 7.47
N LEU A 59 -5.37 5.54 6.75
CA LEU A 59 -4.80 4.22 6.60
C LEU A 59 -3.45 4.28 5.88
N GLU A 60 -3.36 5.05 4.81
CA GLU A 60 -2.10 5.21 4.07
C GLU A 60 -1.01 5.81 4.95
N LYS A 61 -1.34 6.81 5.77
CA LYS A 61 -0.37 7.41 6.70
C LYS A 61 0.15 6.38 7.70
N LYS A 62 -0.74 5.53 8.21
CA LYS A 62 -0.37 4.46 9.15
C LYS A 62 0.55 3.44 8.49
N ILE A 63 0.24 3.05 7.26
CA ILE A 63 1.05 2.11 6.50
C ILE A 63 2.42 2.70 6.19
N MET A 64 2.49 3.95 5.76
CA MET A 64 3.75 4.62 5.49
C MET A 64 4.64 4.72 6.73
N LYS A 65 4.05 4.97 7.88
CA LYS A 65 4.79 4.95 9.15
C LYS A 65 5.43 3.60 9.42
N ARG A 66 4.69 2.52 9.19
CA ARG A 66 5.20 1.15 9.34
C ARG A 66 6.34 0.86 8.39
N LEU A 67 6.17 1.24 7.12
CA LEU A 67 7.19 1.04 6.11
C LEU A 67 8.49 1.77 6.46
N ARG A 68 8.38 3.00 6.94
CA ARG A 68 9.56 3.77 7.36
C ARG A 68 10.30 3.08 8.50
N LYS A 69 9.59 2.53 9.47
CA LYS A 69 10.20 1.81 10.58
C LYS A 69 10.96 0.57 10.12
N GLU A 70 10.40 -0.16 9.17
CA GLU A 70 11.05 -1.36 8.64
C GLU A 70 12.27 -1.01 7.80
N ILE A 71 12.20 0.05 6.99
CA ILE A 71 13.33 0.51 6.18
C ILE A 71 14.49 0.97 7.06
N VAL A 72 14.21 1.70 8.13
CA VAL A 72 15.23 2.19 9.07
C VAL A 72 15.97 1.03 9.76
N ARG A 73 15.32 -0.12 9.96
CA ARG A 73 15.95 -1.28 10.56
C ARG A 73 17.07 -1.89 9.70
N PHE A 74 17.06 -1.63 8.41
CA PHE A 74 18.07 -2.17 7.49
C PHE A 74 19.25 -1.22 7.25
N GLU A 75 19.18 -0.04 7.77
CA GLU A 75 20.28 0.91 7.77
C GLU A 75 21.11 0.76 9.05
#